data_f518b7d01e0459cc9b7ec85b3a610526
#
_entry.id   f518b7d01e0459cc9b7ec85b3a610526
#
_cell.length_a   1.000
_cell.length_b   1.000
_cell.length_c   1.000
_cell.angle_alpha   90.00
_cell.angle_beta   90.00
_cell.angle_gamma   90.00
#
_symmetry.space_group_name_H-M   'P 1'
#
loop_
_entity.id
_entity.type
_entity.pdbx_description
1 polymer ?
#
loop_
_entity_poly.entity_id
_entity_poly.type
_entity_poly.pdbx_seq_one_letter_code
_entity_poly.pdbx_strand_id
1 'polypeptide(L)'
;MNKNHHLDSSLVDQIAAGEVIDRPASVLKELIENSLDSGASNIDVHIINGGHDLIQVSDNGCGMSKEDLKLAFTRHATSKIHELEDLNSISTLGFRGEALPSIASVSMFTAISAEIDSKANEIKIHGSEKKSFKPSAALIGTTCKVQNLFYNTPARRKFLKKPETEQAVINSMMRRFMLSRPEVAFKMMSNNKIAYDVPVQELSERINAIYGSTFKNGILPVELTKDPYTVKGFTGNLSLIKKRQGEQYIFLNGRFIKNRLLNSSIYSAYQSLIQRGEFPFFVLFLEMPPELFDVNVHPAKLEVRFINEWQIYHVIKTSITSVLQDILKVIPDYNSYQHFPAYSSKETEPLHLEKAPSGSIAQFEQAPHKRIDSEFNSLIDKSDPQIQGAHHRMESTLDDIKVPNEELQPVSNHIWQIHKKYLITEIKSGIVIIDQHVAHERILFEDAKKALEGQGFPSQTVLFPQSLKLQPEEYESLLEITHYLNKIGFRFREFGENTIIIDEIPPDINWGNESEIIREIIDQYISVKKIDPSFIDQIAAIYACKSAVKAGDQLKPEERIHLVDRLFSTEHPYYCPHGRPIIINLSINELDQRFERNT
;
A
#
# COMPACT_ATOMS: atom_id res chain seq x y z
N MET A 1 -29.46 49.33 -3.85
CA MET A 1 -28.23 48.86 -4.52
C MET A 1 -28.46 47.38 -4.89
N ASN A 2 -28.34 47.03 -6.16
CA ASN A 2 -28.42 45.63 -6.60
C ASN A 2 -27.21 44.87 -6.01
N LYS A 3 -27.50 43.83 -5.25
CA LYS A 3 -26.43 43.00 -4.63
C LYS A 3 -25.80 42.01 -5.62
N ASN A 4 -26.50 41.73 -6.72
CA ASN A 4 -26.05 40.81 -7.75
C ASN A 4 -25.40 41.58 -8.91
N HIS A 5 -24.25 41.12 -9.39
CA HIS A 5 -23.53 41.65 -10.54
C HIS A 5 -22.95 40.49 -11.38
N HIS A 6 -22.74 40.72 -12.67
CA HIS A 6 -22.02 39.77 -13.52
C HIS A 6 -20.55 39.75 -13.14
N LEU A 7 -20.01 38.54 -12.96
CA LEU A 7 -18.58 38.34 -12.73
C LEU A 7 -17.81 38.59 -14.05
N ASP A 8 -16.58 39.06 -13.91
CA ASP A 8 -15.66 39.15 -15.03
C ASP A 8 -15.37 37.76 -15.60
N SER A 9 -15.25 37.66 -16.93
CA SER A 9 -15.04 36.39 -17.65
C SER A 9 -13.79 35.65 -17.14
N SER A 10 -12.71 36.37 -16.83
CA SER A 10 -11.48 35.78 -16.29
C SER A 10 -11.70 35.14 -14.90
N LEU A 11 -12.55 35.76 -14.07
CA LEU A 11 -12.91 35.23 -12.75
C LEU A 11 -13.81 33.99 -12.86
N VAL A 12 -14.78 34.02 -13.80
CA VAL A 12 -15.63 32.86 -14.12
C VAL A 12 -14.76 31.69 -14.58
N ASP A 13 -13.78 31.96 -15.43
CA ASP A 13 -12.83 30.95 -15.90
C ASP A 13 -12.01 30.32 -14.76
N GLN A 14 -11.54 31.13 -13.84
CA GLN A 14 -10.80 30.64 -12.67
C GLN A 14 -11.67 29.84 -11.70
N ILE A 15 -12.92 30.22 -11.49
CA ILE A 15 -13.87 29.48 -10.64
C ILE A 15 -14.13 28.10 -11.24
N ALA A 16 -14.53 28.04 -12.50
CA ALA A 16 -14.84 26.80 -13.20
C ALA A 16 -13.60 25.88 -13.34
N ALA A 17 -12.40 26.46 -13.56
CA ALA A 17 -11.16 25.69 -13.50
C ALA A 17 -10.95 25.00 -12.15
N GLY A 18 -11.52 25.52 -11.06
CA GLY A 18 -11.40 24.92 -9.75
C GLY A 18 -12.24 23.65 -9.52
N GLU A 19 -13.27 23.48 -10.31
CA GLU A 19 -14.09 22.26 -10.28
C GLU A 19 -13.43 21.11 -11.05
N VAL A 20 -12.56 21.43 -12.01
CA VAL A 20 -11.92 20.45 -12.89
C VAL A 20 -10.46 20.18 -12.47
N ILE A 21 -9.72 21.23 -12.08
CA ILE A 21 -8.28 21.17 -11.81
C ILE A 21 -8.01 21.57 -10.35
N ASP A 22 -7.72 20.60 -9.52
CA ASP A 22 -7.39 20.79 -8.10
C ASP A 22 -5.87 20.66 -7.83
N ARG A 23 -5.13 19.89 -8.67
CA ARG A 23 -3.72 19.55 -8.45
C ARG A 23 -3.00 19.17 -9.76
N PRO A 24 -1.64 19.05 -9.76
CA PRO A 24 -0.86 18.64 -10.94
C PRO A 24 -1.31 17.32 -11.57
N ALA A 25 -1.65 16.32 -10.75
CA ALA A 25 -2.12 15.04 -11.24
C ALA A 25 -3.44 15.14 -12.04
N SER A 26 -4.33 16.09 -11.69
CA SER A 26 -5.58 16.30 -12.44
C SER A 26 -5.30 16.85 -13.84
N VAL A 27 -4.32 17.78 -13.95
CA VAL A 27 -3.84 18.27 -15.26
C VAL A 27 -3.29 17.12 -16.10
N LEU A 28 -2.39 16.31 -15.52
CA LEU A 28 -1.77 15.17 -16.21
C LEU A 28 -2.83 14.18 -16.69
N LYS A 29 -3.84 13.87 -15.84
CA LYS A 29 -4.94 12.98 -16.19
C LYS A 29 -5.65 13.45 -17.46
N GLU A 30 -6.10 14.69 -17.49
CA GLU A 30 -6.84 15.25 -18.64
C GLU A 30 -5.99 15.25 -19.92
N LEU A 31 -4.68 15.56 -19.83
CA LEU A 31 -3.79 15.55 -20.98
C LEU A 31 -3.58 14.14 -21.53
N ILE A 32 -3.35 13.13 -20.66
CA ILE A 32 -3.18 11.73 -21.09
C ILE A 32 -4.50 11.18 -21.67
N GLU A 33 -5.64 11.47 -21.06
CA GLU A 33 -6.95 11.05 -21.58
C GLU A 33 -7.19 11.63 -22.99
N ASN A 34 -6.80 12.88 -23.25
CA ASN A 34 -6.87 13.47 -24.57
C ASN A 34 -5.91 12.80 -25.57
N SER A 35 -4.68 12.47 -25.15
CA SER A 35 -3.72 11.73 -25.99
C SER A 35 -4.25 10.33 -26.34
N LEU A 36 -4.85 9.61 -25.38
CA LEU A 36 -5.48 8.29 -25.64
C LEU A 36 -6.68 8.41 -26.59
N ASP A 37 -7.55 9.41 -26.39
CA ASP A 37 -8.69 9.67 -27.24
C ASP A 37 -8.30 10.08 -28.69
N SER A 38 -7.08 10.64 -28.88
CA SER A 38 -6.52 10.93 -30.21
C SER A 38 -5.94 9.71 -30.93
N GLY A 39 -6.01 8.52 -30.33
CA GLY A 39 -5.47 7.28 -30.89
C GLY A 39 -3.93 7.19 -30.79
N ALA A 40 -3.32 7.84 -29.84
CA ALA A 40 -1.87 7.79 -29.65
C ALA A 40 -1.41 6.37 -29.27
N SER A 41 -0.33 5.92 -29.90
CA SER A 41 0.38 4.68 -29.59
C SER A 41 1.63 4.90 -28.76
N ASN A 42 2.08 6.16 -28.61
CA ASN A 42 3.23 6.55 -27.80
C ASN A 42 2.92 7.85 -27.06
N ILE A 43 3.14 7.88 -25.75
CA ILE A 43 2.90 9.04 -24.89
C ILE A 43 4.12 9.29 -24.02
N ASP A 44 4.75 10.45 -24.22
CA ASP A 44 5.91 10.93 -23.46
C ASP A 44 5.47 11.98 -22.44
N VAL A 45 5.82 11.77 -21.17
CA VAL A 45 5.49 12.66 -20.05
C VAL A 45 6.77 13.22 -19.45
N HIS A 46 6.83 14.53 -19.25
CA HIS A 46 7.94 15.18 -18.54
C HIS A 46 7.41 16.04 -17.41
N ILE A 47 7.85 15.75 -16.19
CA ILE A 47 7.45 16.42 -14.94
C ILE A 47 8.66 17.06 -14.30
N ILE A 48 8.54 18.32 -13.88
CA ILE A 48 9.55 19.01 -13.08
C ILE A 48 8.90 19.51 -11.80
N ASN A 49 9.60 19.26 -10.69
CA ASN A 49 9.20 19.72 -9.36
C ASN A 49 7.77 19.28 -8.99
N GLY A 50 7.46 17.97 -9.18
CA GLY A 50 6.13 17.42 -8.89
C GLY A 50 4.99 18.05 -9.69
N GLY A 51 5.29 18.65 -10.86
CA GLY A 51 4.32 19.33 -11.70
C GLY A 51 4.04 20.78 -11.31
N HIS A 52 4.74 21.33 -10.33
CA HIS A 52 4.64 22.76 -9.97
C HIS A 52 5.21 23.65 -11.07
N ASP A 53 6.35 23.24 -11.64
CA ASP A 53 7.08 24.05 -12.63
C ASP A 53 6.75 23.64 -14.06
N LEU A 54 6.66 22.33 -14.33
CA LEU A 54 6.35 21.79 -15.65
C LEU A 54 5.58 20.49 -15.58
N ILE A 55 4.51 20.43 -16.38
CA ILE A 55 3.83 19.21 -16.82
C ILE A 55 3.81 19.25 -18.34
N GLN A 56 4.50 18.33 -19.00
CA GLN A 56 4.48 18.20 -20.45
C GLN A 56 4.01 16.81 -20.84
N VAL A 57 3.09 16.74 -21.77
CA VAL A 57 2.62 15.50 -22.40
C VAL A 57 2.78 15.67 -23.91
N SER A 58 3.45 14.72 -24.53
CA SER A 58 3.64 14.65 -25.98
C SER A 58 3.13 13.30 -26.47
N ASP A 59 2.35 13.32 -27.53
CA ASP A 59 1.76 12.12 -28.14
C ASP A 59 1.99 12.10 -29.65
N ASN A 60 1.81 10.93 -30.25
CA ASN A 60 1.82 10.70 -31.69
C ASN A 60 0.42 10.41 -32.25
N GLY A 61 -0.64 10.94 -31.62
CA GLY A 61 -2.02 10.79 -32.06
C GLY A 61 -2.31 11.54 -33.37
N CYS A 62 -3.60 11.64 -33.72
CA CYS A 62 -4.02 12.27 -34.97
C CYS A 62 -3.66 13.76 -35.09
N GLY A 63 -3.35 14.42 -33.97
CA GLY A 63 -3.08 15.86 -33.95
C GLY A 63 -4.35 16.71 -34.09
N MET A 64 -4.15 18.01 -34.34
CA MET A 64 -5.21 19.00 -34.53
C MET A 64 -4.91 19.90 -35.71
N SER A 65 -5.92 20.21 -36.51
CA SER A 65 -5.85 21.22 -37.55
C SER A 65 -5.57 22.60 -36.93
N LYS A 66 -5.21 23.57 -37.77
CA LYS A 66 -5.01 24.95 -37.35
C LYS A 66 -6.27 25.56 -36.72
N GLU A 67 -7.42 25.22 -37.24
CA GLU A 67 -8.73 25.66 -36.82
C GLU A 67 -9.12 24.97 -35.51
N ASP A 68 -8.96 23.66 -35.43
CA ASP A 68 -9.27 22.86 -34.22
C ASP A 68 -8.36 23.25 -33.03
N LEU A 69 -7.07 23.51 -33.28
CA LEU A 69 -6.16 23.96 -32.22
C LEU A 69 -6.59 25.33 -31.64
N LYS A 70 -7.24 26.20 -32.42
CA LYS A 70 -7.80 27.45 -31.89
C LYS A 70 -9.08 27.19 -31.09
N LEU A 71 -9.96 26.30 -31.59
CA LEU A 71 -11.23 25.94 -30.97
C LEU A 71 -11.04 25.14 -29.67
N ALA A 72 -9.99 24.31 -29.56
CA ALA A 72 -9.70 23.48 -28.40
C ALA A 72 -9.58 24.25 -27.09
N PHE A 73 -9.33 25.56 -27.15
CA PHE A 73 -9.26 26.47 -26.00
C PHE A 73 -10.51 27.33 -25.81
N THR A 74 -11.56 27.04 -26.57
CA THR A 74 -12.89 27.65 -26.39
C THR A 74 -13.74 26.71 -25.55
N ARG A 75 -14.45 27.24 -24.55
CA ARG A 75 -15.32 26.42 -23.69
C ARG A 75 -16.46 25.80 -24.51
N HIS A 76 -16.85 24.59 -24.13
CA HIS A 76 -17.91 23.82 -24.77
C HIS A 76 -17.61 23.45 -26.23
N ALA A 77 -16.36 23.59 -26.68
CA ALA A 77 -15.93 23.10 -27.98
C ALA A 77 -15.35 21.68 -27.80
N THR A 78 -15.97 20.69 -28.44
CA THR A 78 -15.52 19.30 -28.40
C THR A 78 -15.79 18.62 -29.74
N SER A 79 -14.93 17.69 -30.12
CA SER A 79 -15.10 16.81 -31.27
C SER A 79 -15.68 15.44 -30.90
N LYS A 80 -15.98 15.22 -29.61
CA LYS A 80 -16.24 13.88 -29.04
C LYS A 80 -17.74 13.57 -28.89
N ILE A 81 -18.60 14.57 -28.83
CA ILE A 81 -20.07 14.46 -28.78
C ILE A 81 -20.70 15.49 -29.69
N HIS A 82 -21.76 15.12 -30.39
CA HIS A 82 -22.50 16.00 -31.29
C HIS A 82 -23.98 16.11 -30.90
N GLU A 83 -24.57 15.02 -30.38
CA GLU A 83 -25.99 14.93 -30.06
C GLU A 83 -26.19 14.46 -28.61
N LEU A 84 -27.43 14.66 -28.11
CA LEU A 84 -27.79 14.29 -26.74
C LEU A 84 -27.70 12.77 -26.51
N GLU A 85 -27.91 11.98 -27.56
CA GLU A 85 -27.84 10.53 -27.54
C GLU A 85 -26.42 10.00 -27.30
N ASP A 86 -25.38 10.75 -27.75
CA ASP A 86 -23.98 10.42 -27.50
C ASP A 86 -23.64 10.40 -26.01
N LEU A 87 -24.40 11.15 -25.18
CA LEU A 87 -24.19 11.16 -23.71
C LEU A 87 -24.55 9.82 -23.07
N ASN A 88 -25.38 9.01 -23.68
CA ASN A 88 -25.77 7.69 -23.19
C ASN A 88 -24.81 6.58 -23.63
N SER A 89 -23.95 6.85 -24.63
CA SER A 89 -23.03 5.86 -25.23
C SER A 89 -21.58 6.38 -25.30
N ILE A 90 -21.12 7.09 -24.27
CA ILE A 90 -19.78 7.70 -24.24
C ILE A 90 -18.70 6.61 -24.29
N SER A 91 -18.02 6.50 -25.42
CA SER A 91 -16.86 5.62 -25.61
C SER A 91 -15.52 6.31 -25.30
N THR A 92 -15.48 7.65 -25.31
CA THR A 92 -14.27 8.45 -25.05
C THR A 92 -14.06 8.71 -23.56
N LEU A 93 -12.79 8.92 -23.15
CA LEU A 93 -12.45 9.22 -21.77
C LEU A 93 -12.90 10.62 -21.35
N GLY A 94 -12.78 11.62 -22.27
CA GLY A 94 -13.25 12.99 -22.08
C GLY A 94 -14.37 13.36 -23.06
N PHE A 95 -15.27 14.32 -22.72
CA PHE A 95 -16.36 14.75 -23.60
C PHE A 95 -16.82 16.21 -23.43
N ARG A 96 -16.50 16.90 -22.31
CA ARG A 96 -17.10 18.21 -21.95
C ARG A 96 -16.52 19.41 -22.69
N GLY A 97 -15.35 19.31 -23.31
CA GLY A 97 -14.69 20.45 -23.97
C GLY A 97 -14.24 21.57 -23.00
N GLU A 98 -13.97 21.23 -21.74
CA GLU A 98 -13.65 22.22 -20.71
C GLU A 98 -12.24 22.07 -20.11
N ALA A 99 -11.58 20.92 -20.33
CA ALA A 99 -10.30 20.61 -19.68
C ALA A 99 -9.18 21.56 -20.14
N LEU A 100 -8.93 21.68 -21.44
CA LEU A 100 -7.86 22.55 -21.97
C LEU A 100 -8.07 24.04 -21.65
N PRO A 101 -9.28 24.62 -21.82
CA PRO A 101 -9.54 25.99 -21.37
C PRO A 101 -9.31 26.19 -19.88
N SER A 102 -9.74 25.24 -19.05
CA SER A 102 -9.57 25.30 -17.58
C SER A 102 -8.09 25.25 -17.18
N ILE A 103 -7.28 24.36 -17.78
CA ILE A 103 -5.85 24.29 -17.52
C ILE A 103 -5.15 25.58 -17.96
N ALA A 104 -5.49 26.10 -19.15
CA ALA A 104 -4.89 27.32 -19.69
C ALA A 104 -5.21 28.56 -18.84
N SER A 105 -6.40 28.62 -18.21
CA SER A 105 -6.81 29.75 -17.38
C SER A 105 -6.00 29.89 -16.08
N VAL A 106 -5.38 28.81 -15.59
CA VAL A 106 -4.63 28.79 -14.32
C VAL A 106 -3.15 28.49 -14.49
N SER A 107 -2.65 28.52 -15.72
CA SER A 107 -1.25 28.19 -16.04
C SER A 107 -0.69 29.02 -17.20
N MET A 108 0.61 28.86 -17.46
CA MET A 108 1.26 29.27 -18.71
C MET A 108 1.24 28.04 -19.64
N PHE A 109 0.25 28.00 -20.54
CA PHE A 109 0.00 26.87 -21.42
C PHE A 109 0.60 27.06 -22.79
N THR A 110 1.24 26.03 -23.33
CA THR A 110 1.68 25.97 -24.73
C THR A 110 1.23 24.66 -25.35
N ALA A 111 0.53 24.72 -26.48
CA ALA A 111 0.25 23.53 -27.29
C ALA A 111 0.89 23.67 -28.65
N ILE A 112 1.48 22.57 -29.14
CA ILE A 112 2.00 22.42 -30.49
C ILE A 112 1.34 21.18 -31.06
N SER A 113 0.71 21.32 -32.23
CA SER A 113 0.02 20.19 -32.85
C SER A 113 0.17 20.20 -34.37
N ALA A 114 0.22 19.00 -34.93
CA ALA A 114 0.28 18.76 -36.37
C ALA A 114 -0.55 17.52 -36.72
N GLU A 115 -1.35 17.64 -37.76
CA GLU A 115 -2.01 16.50 -38.42
C GLU A 115 -1.11 15.94 -39.54
N ILE A 116 -1.50 14.79 -40.09
CA ILE A 116 -0.87 14.20 -41.27
C ILE A 116 -0.91 15.22 -42.42
N ASP A 117 0.20 15.38 -43.11
CA ASP A 117 0.39 16.28 -44.27
C ASP A 117 0.13 17.77 -43.99
N SER A 118 0.07 18.18 -42.72
CA SER A 118 -0.12 19.59 -42.34
C SER A 118 1.10 20.19 -41.65
N LYS A 119 1.23 21.53 -41.68
CA LYS A 119 2.25 22.24 -40.92
C LYS A 119 1.81 22.35 -39.46
N ALA A 120 2.75 22.06 -38.55
CA ALA A 120 2.52 22.25 -37.14
C ALA A 120 2.19 23.71 -36.79
N ASN A 121 1.33 23.90 -35.81
CA ASN A 121 1.01 25.20 -35.24
C ASN A 121 1.25 25.20 -33.74
N GLU A 122 1.75 26.34 -33.24
CA GLU A 122 1.95 26.60 -31.80
C GLU A 122 0.97 27.65 -31.32
N ILE A 123 0.29 27.36 -30.20
CA ILE A 123 -0.52 28.35 -29.46
C ILE A 123 0.06 28.53 -28.07
N LYS A 124 0.14 29.77 -27.57
CA LYS A 124 0.52 30.10 -26.19
C LYS A 124 -0.60 30.89 -25.53
N ILE A 125 -0.99 30.46 -24.35
CA ILE A 125 -2.06 31.06 -23.55
C ILE A 125 -1.54 31.21 -22.13
N HIS A 126 -1.70 32.39 -21.55
CA HIS A 126 -1.31 32.67 -20.17
C HIS A 126 -2.51 33.23 -19.41
N GLY A 127 -3.11 32.44 -18.48
CA GLY A 127 -4.22 32.90 -17.67
C GLY A 127 -5.44 33.31 -18.50
N SER A 128 -5.89 32.48 -19.44
CA SER A 128 -6.97 32.71 -20.41
C SER A 128 -6.61 33.68 -21.55
N GLU A 129 -5.49 34.41 -21.49
CA GLU A 129 -5.09 35.38 -22.51
C GLU A 129 -4.22 34.69 -23.56
N LYS A 130 -4.64 34.74 -24.83
CA LYS A 130 -3.86 34.24 -25.97
C LYS A 130 -2.68 35.17 -26.26
N LYS A 131 -1.47 34.67 -26.02
CA LYS A 131 -0.22 35.45 -26.22
C LYS A 131 0.34 35.34 -27.63
N SER A 132 0.25 34.16 -28.26
CA SER A 132 0.74 33.97 -29.62
C SER A 132 0.05 32.79 -30.31
N PHE A 133 -0.02 32.87 -31.64
CA PHE A 133 -0.37 31.77 -32.52
C PHE A 133 0.51 31.85 -33.77
N LYS A 134 1.34 30.85 -34.01
CA LYS A 134 2.32 30.85 -35.08
C LYS A 134 2.58 29.47 -35.65
N PRO A 135 3.03 29.34 -36.90
CA PRO A 135 3.55 28.07 -37.42
C PRO A 135 4.73 27.58 -36.56
N SER A 136 4.86 26.28 -36.43
CA SER A 136 5.93 25.61 -35.71
C SER A 136 6.46 24.43 -36.52
N ALA A 137 7.54 23.81 -36.05
CA ALA A 137 8.04 22.56 -36.57
C ALA A 137 7.80 21.49 -35.50
N ALA A 138 7.00 20.49 -35.82
CA ALA A 138 6.77 19.31 -34.97
C ALA A 138 6.44 18.10 -35.84
N LEU A 139 6.60 16.92 -35.27
CA LEU A 139 6.07 15.67 -35.82
C LEU A 139 4.55 15.62 -35.64
N ILE A 140 3.90 14.66 -36.31
CA ILE A 140 2.47 14.38 -36.16
C ILE A 140 2.17 14.08 -34.71
N GLY A 141 1.04 14.59 -34.23
CA GLY A 141 0.58 14.45 -32.85
C GLY A 141 0.46 15.77 -32.11
N THR A 142 0.40 15.74 -30.81
CA THR A 142 0.24 16.92 -29.97
C THR A 142 1.23 16.94 -28.82
N THR A 143 1.80 18.13 -28.56
CA THR A 143 2.60 18.40 -27.36
C THR A 143 1.95 19.52 -26.57
N CYS A 144 1.53 19.22 -25.36
CA CYS A 144 0.99 20.16 -24.38
C CYS A 144 2.01 20.42 -23.26
N LYS A 145 2.33 21.70 -22.99
CA LYS A 145 3.21 22.14 -21.90
C LYS A 145 2.43 23.04 -20.97
N VAL A 146 2.37 22.68 -19.71
CA VAL A 146 1.75 23.44 -18.62
C VAL A 146 2.86 23.87 -17.67
N GLN A 147 3.09 25.16 -17.57
CA GLN A 147 4.13 25.72 -16.73
C GLN A 147 3.53 26.61 -15.64
N ASN A 148 4.18 26.62 -14.47
CA ASN A 148 3.81 27.46 -13.33
C ASN A 148 2.32 27.35 -12.96
N LEU A 149 1.86 26.12 -12.72
CA LEU A 149 0.45 25.87 -12.36
C LEU A 149 0.03 26.74 -11.17
N PHE A 150 -1.15 27.37 -11.28
CA PHE A 150 -1.72 28.29 -10.29
C PHE A 150 -0.93 29.58 -10.05
N TYR A 151 -0.11 30.03 -11.02
CA TYR A 151 0.68 31.27 -10.87
C TYR A 151 -0.19 32.51 -10.64
N ASN A 152 -1.40 32.55 -11.23
CA ASN A 152 -2.37 33.64 -11.13
C ASN A 152 -3.48 33.39 -10.07
N THR A 153 -3.40 32.31 -9.32
CA THR A 153 -4.32 31.96 -8.24
C THR A 153 -3.56 31.62 -6.95
N PRO A 154 -3.03 32.64 -6.25
CA PRO A 154 -2.11 32.43 -5.10
C PRO A 154 -2.72 31.58 -3.97
N ALA A 155 -4.05 31.70 -3.73
CA ALA A 155 -4.74 30.90 -2.75
C ALA A 155 -4.61 29.40 -3.07
N ARG A 156 -4.91 28.98 -4.32
CA ARG A 156 -4.78 27.57 -4.75
C ARG A 156 -3.34 27.09 -4.73
N ARG A 157 -2.39 27.93 -5.13
CA ARG A 157 -0.96 27.61 -5.09
C ARG A 157 -0.49 27.27 -3.67
N LYS A 158 -1.03 27.92 -2.64
CA LYS A 158 -0.73 27.62 -1.24
C LYS A 158 -1.28 26.26 -0.77
N PHE A 159 -2.33 25.73 -1.41
CA PHE A 159 -2.90 24.41 -1.10
C PHE A 159 -2.20 23.25 -1.79
N LEU A 160 -1.30 23.50 -2.74
CA LEU A 160 -0.46 22.46 -3.30
C LEU A 160 0.41 21.86 -2.20
N LYS A 161 0.50 20.55 -2.22
CA LYS A 161 1.37 19.82 -1.31
C LYS A 161 2.83 19.96 -1.76
N LYS A 162 3.77 19.45 -0.95
CA LYS A 162 5.19 19.42 -1.32
C LYS A 162 5.37 18.71 -2.68
N PRO A 163 6.38 19.08 -3.47
CA PRO A 163 6.64 18.48 -4.79
C PRO A 163 6.73 16.95 -4.77
N GLU A 164 7.37 16.39 -3.74
CA GLU A 164 7.52 14.94 -3.57
C GLU A 164 6.16 14.25 -3.39
N THR A 165 5.26 14.89 -2.64
CA THR A 165 3.88 14.37 -2.43
C THR A 165 3.06 14.44 -3.72
N GLU A 166 3.20 15.53 -4.51
CA GLU A 166 2.52 15.64 -5.81
C GLU A 166 3.10 14.64 -6.80
N GLN A 167 4.42 14.44 -6.80
CA GLN A 167 5.09 13.44 -7.63
C GLN A 167 4.61 12.02 -7.33
N ALA A 168 4.43 11.66 -6.06
CA ALA A 168 3.89 10.36 -5.67
C ALA A 168 2.47 10.11 -6.23
N VAL A 169 1.62 11.14 -6.24
CA VAL A 169 0.27 11.05 -6.83
C VAL A 169 0.34 10.92 -8.35
N ILE A 170 1.23 11.67 -9.00
CA ILE A 170 1.51 11.56 -10.44
C ILE A 170 1.96 10.15 -10.79
N ASN A 171 2.93 9.59 -10.05
CA ASN A 171 3.43 8.23 -10.27
C ASN A 171 2.32 7.18 -10.13
N SER A 172 1.46 7.32 -9.12
CA SER A 172 0.30 6.44 -8.94
C SER A 172 -0.68 6.53 -10.10
N MET A 173 -0.89 7.71 -10.64
CA MET A 173 -1.77 7.93 -11.81
C MET A 173 -1.15 7.34 -13.08
N MET A 174 0.14 7.54 -13.31
CA MET A 174 0.85 6.95 -14.44
C MET A 174 0.76 5.43 -14.44
N ARG A 175 0.94 4.78 -13.27
CA ARG A 175 0.77 3.32 -13.16
C ARG A 175 -0.62 2.87 -13.61
N ARG A 176 -1.68 3.61 -13.28
CA ARG A 176 -3.05 3.28 -13.72
C ARG A 176 -3.18 3.32 -15.24
N PHE A 177 -2.67 4.37 -15.90
CA PHE A 177 -2.70 4.46 -17.35
C PHE A 177 -1.85 3.38 -18.02
N MET A 178 -0.62 3.17 -17.55
CA MET A 178 0.27 2.13 -18.08
C MET A 178 -0.33 0.71 -17.97
N LEU A 179 -1.04 0.43 -16.86
CA LEU A 179 -1.70 -0.87 -16.65
C LEU A 179 -3.01 -0.98 -17.43
N SER A 180 -3.76 0.12 -17.61
CA SER A 180 -5.04 0.10 -18.35
C SER A 180 -4.86 0.01 -19.87
N ARG A 181 -3.68 0.39 -20.39
CA ARG A 181 -3.39 0.50 -21.82
C ARG A 181 -2.03 -0.14 -22.16
N PRO A 182 -1.91 -1.47 -22.05
CA PRO A 182 -0.66 -2.17 -22.36
C PRO A 182 -0.28 -2.04 -23.85
N GLU A 183 -1.24 -1.74 -24.72
CA GLU A 183 -1.07 -1.49 -26.15
C GLU A 183 -0.47 -0.12 -26.49
N VAL A 184 -0.26 0.77 -25.49
CA VAL A 184 0.35 2.08 -25.66
C VAL A 184 1.71 2.10 -24.98
N ALA A 185 2.73 2.64 -25.67
CA ALA A 185 4.04 2.89 -25.08
C ALA A 185 4.00 4.16 -24.22
N PHE A 186 4.57 4.10 -23.01
CA PHE A 186 4.66 5.24 -22.11
C PHE A 186 6.10 5.47 -21.68
N LYS A 187 6.51 6.73 -21.74
CA LYS A 187 7.77 7.19 -21.17
C LYS A 187 7.51 8.33 -20.21
N MET A 188 8.05 8.27 -19.01
CA MET A 188 7.94 9.35 -18.04
C MET A 188 9.32 9.75 -17.55
N MET A 189 9.60 11.05 -17.61
CA MET A 189 10.77 11.67 -17.01
C MET A 189 10.32 12.55 -15.82
N SER A 190 10.98 12.39 -14.68
CA SER A 190 10.79 13.22 -13.48
C SER A 190 12.13 13.88 -13.14
N ASN A 191 12.14 15.21 -13.04
CA ASN A 191 13.36 15.99 -12.77
C ASN A 191 14.56 15.56 -13.65
N ASN A 192 14.31 15.35 -14.95
CA ASN A 192 15.28 14.90 -15.95
C ASN A 192 15.84 13.47 -15.76
N LYS A 193 15.28 12.68 -14.85
CA LYS A 193 15.56 11.25 -14.71
C LYS A 193 14.40 10.43 -15.30
N ILE A 194 14.70 9.29 -15.93
CA ILE A 194 13.68 8.38 -16.43
C ILE A 194 13.05 7.68 -15.22
N ALA A 195 11.75 7.90 -15.01
CA ALA A 195 10.98 7.23 -13.97
C ALA A 195 10.33 5.94 -14.50
N TYR A 196 9.77 6.00 -15.72
CA TYR A 196 9.20 4.85 -16.42
C TYR A 196 9.57 4.93 -17.91
N ASP A 197 9.87 3.76 -18.50
CA ASP A 197 10.05 3.60 -19.94
C ASP A 197 9.50 2.20 -20.30
N VAL A 198 8.26 2.16 -20.75
CA VAL A 198 7.52 0.91 -20.96
C VAL A 198 6.99 0.86 -22.40
N PRO A 199 7.52 -0.06 -23.25
CA PRO A 199 7.08 -0.21 -24.63
C PRO A 199 5.69 -0.86 -24.71
N VAL A 200 5.12 -0.97 -25.89
CA VAL A 200 3.95 -1.82 -26.16
C VAL A 200 4.29 -3.27 -25.79
N GLN A 201 3.48 -3.91 -24.96
CA GLN A 201 3.75 -5.26 -24.47
C GLN A 201 2.49 -5.87 -23.85
N GLU A 202 2.52 -7.18 -23.60
CA GLU A 202 1.44 -7.88 -22.89
C GLU A 202 1.31 -7.39 -21.44
N LEU A 203 0.09 -7.49 -20.86
CA LEU A 203 -0.17 -7.01 -19.51
C LEU A 203 0.75 -7.63 -18.45
N SER A 204 1.08 -8.91 -18.55
CA SER A 204 2.01 -9.60 -17.64
C SER A 204 3.42 -9.00 -17.68
N GLU A 205 3.91 -8.71 -18.89
CA GLU A 205 5.21 -8.06 -19.09
C GLU A 205 5.18 -6.61 -18.62
N ARG A 206 4.04 -5.92 -18.83
CA ARG A 206 3.80 -4.57 -18.36
C ARG A 206 3.85 -4.49 -16.82
N ILE A 207 3.21 -5.42 -16.13
CA ILE A 207 3.28 -5.52 -14.67
C ILE A 207 4.73 -5.73 -14.23
N ASN A 208 5.46 -6.63 -14.89
CA ASN A 208 6.87 -6.87 -14.58
C ASN A 208 7.77 -5.65 -14.84
N ALA A 209 7.52 -4.91 -15.92
CA ALA A 209 8.26 -3.69 -16.24
C ALA A 209 8.03 -2.58 -15.20
N ILE A 210 6.80 -2.47 -14.67
CA ILE A 210 6.43 -1.47 -13.67
C ILE A 210 6.92 -1.86 -12.27
N TYR A 211 6.77 -3.12 -11.85
CA TYR A 211 6.96 -3.55 -10.46
C TYR A 211 8.22 -4.38 -10.21
N GLY A 212 8.94 -4.75 -11.28
CA GLY A 212 10.17 -5.51 -11.21
C GLY A 212 10.00 -7.02 -11.32
N SER A 213 11.14 -7.72 -11.38
CA SER A 213 11.20 -9.16 -11.71
C SER A 213 10.55 -10.10 -10.69
N THR A 214 10.37 -9.65 -9.45
CA THR A 214 9.66 -10.42 -8.41
C THR A 214 8.22 -10.74 -8.80
N PHE A 215 7.60 -9.90 -9.63
CA PHE A 215 6.24 -10.11 -10.11
C PHE A 215 6.14 -11.18 -11.20
N LYS A 216 7.23 -11.49 -11.90
CA LYS A 216 7.23 -12.48 -13.01
C LYS A 216 6.68 -13.84 -12.59
N ASN A 217 7.02 -14.31 -11.40
CA ASN A 217 6.58 -15.59 -10.86
C ASN A 217 5.49 -15.47 -9.80
N GLY A 218 5.14 -14.22 -9.43
CA GLY A 218 4.19 -13.94 -8.35
C GLY A 218 2.77 -13.63 -8.83
N ILE A 219 2.58 -13.28 -10.11
CA ILE A 219 1.26 -12.99 -10.67
C ILE A 219 0.61 -14.24 -11.23
N LEU A 220 -0.68 -14.37 -11.04
CA LEU A 220 -1.53 -15.48 -11.46
C LEU A 220 -2.58 -14.94 -12.42
N PRO A 221 -2.76 -15.53 -13.61
CA PRO A 221 -3.77 -15.09 -14.56
C PRO A 221 -5.16 -15.38 -14.03
N VAL A 222 -6.05 -14.41 -14.19
CA VAL A 222 -7.46 -14.49 -13.85
C VAL A 222 -8.26 -14.33 -15.13
N GLU A 223 -9.08 -15.32 -15.46
CA GLU A 223 -10.03 -15.24 -16.57
C GLU A 223 -11.30 -16.00 -16.19
N LEU A 224 -12.44 -15.29 -16.22
CA LEU A 224 -13.76 -15.88 -16.02
C LEU A 224 -14.77 -15.10 -16.84
N THR A 225 -15.50 -15.82 -17.71
CA THR A 225 -16.65 -15.27 -18.43
C THR A 225 -17.90 -15.94 -17.90
N LYS A 226 -18.79 -15.13 -17.36
CA LYS A 226 -20.14 -15.53 -16.92
C LYS A 226 -21.12 -14.46 -17.37
N ASP A 227 -21.79 -14.71 -18.46
CA ASP A 227 -22.70 -13.77 -19.11
C ASP A 227 -23.61 -13.05 -18.10
N PRO A 228 -23.70 -11.72 -18.11
CA PRO A 228 -23.10 -10.76 -19.05
C PRO A 228 -21.71 -10.21 -18.59
N TYR A 229 -21.03 -10.84 -17.64
CA TYR A 229 -19.79 -10.35 -17.02
C TYR A 229 -18.57 -11.11 -17.53
N THR A 230 -17.50 -10.39 -17.84
CA THR A 230 -16.18 -10.95 -18.10
C THR A 230 -15.15 -10.31 -17.17
N VAL A 231 -14.39 -11.13 -16.45
CA VAL A 231 -13.29 -10.71 -15.55
C VAL A 231 -11.99 -11.27 -16.12
N LYS A 232 -11.03 -10.39 -16.42
CA LYS A 232 -9.69 -10.75 -16.92
C LYS A 232 -8.63 -10.00 -16.16
N GLY A 233 -7.41 -10.51 -16.17
CA GLY A 233 -6.25 -9.82 -15.60
C GLY A 233 -5.37 -10.71 -14.77
N PHE A 234 -4.82 -10.16 -13.69
CA PHE A 234 -3.88 -10.86 -12.82
C PHE A 234 -4.16 -10.57 -11.35
N THR A 235 -3.92 -11.58 -10.51
CA THR A 235 -3.88 -11.45 -9.05
C THR A 235 -2.53 -11.95 -8.53
N GLY A 236 -2.11 -11.49 -7.36
CA GLY A 236 -0.84 -11.89 -6.74
C GLY A 236 -0.96 -13.19 -5.96
N ASN A 237 0.09 -14.00 -5.96
CA ASN A 237 0.24 -15.07 -4.98
C ASN A 237 0.62 -14.49 -3.60
N LEU A 238 0.86 -15.36 -2.61
CA LEU A 238 1.17 -14.93 -1.23
C LEU A 238 2.49 -14.14 -1.11
N SER A 239 3.42 -14.28 -2.05
CA SER A 239 4.69 -13.53 -2.03
C SER A 239 4.54 -12.05 -2.40
N LEU A 240 3.42 -11.66 -3.01
CA LEU A 240 3.13 -10.29 -3.41
C LEU A 240 2.18 -9.55 -2.45
N ILE A 241 1.90 -10.13 -1.28
CA ILE A 241 1.09 -9.49 -0.25
C ILE A 241 1.90 -8.38 0.40
N LYS A 242 1.26 -7.21 0.58
CA LYS A 242 1.87 -6.03 1.21
C LYS A 242 1.09 -5.59 2.43
N LYS A 243 1.77 -4.93 3.37
CA LYS A 243 1.14 -4.32 4.55
C LYS A 243 0.52 -2.95 4.27
N ARG A 244 0.64 -2.44 3.05
CA ARG A 244 0.00 -1.19 2.64
C ARG A 244 -0.92 -1.39 1.44
N GLN A 245 -1.97 -0.58 1.39
CA GLN A 245 -2.84 -0.45 0.24
C GLN A 245 -2.18 0.46 -0.83
N GLY A 246 -2.35 0.15 -2.12
CA GLY A 246 -1.85 1.01 -3.21
C GLY A 246 -1.64 0.31 -4.54
N GLU A 247 -1.60 -1.03 -4.55
CA GLU A 247 -1.36 -1.83 -5.76
C GLU A 247 -2.58 -2.69 -6.11
N GLN A 248 -3.76 -2.10 -5.98
CA GLN A 248 -5.06 -2.68 -6.23
C GLN A 248 -5.72 -1.92 -7.38
N TYR A 249 -5.83 -2.55 -8.54
CA TYR A 249 -6.37 -1.92 -9.74
C TYR A 249 -7.56 -2.70 -10.29
N ILE A 250 -8.69 -1.98 -10.42
CA ILE A 250 -9.89 -2.49 -11.08
C ILE A 250 -10.25 -1.52 -12.20
N PHE A 251 -10.40 -2.06 -13.39
CA PHE A 251 -10.81 -1.32 -14.58
C PHE A 251 -12.16 -1.84 -15.03
N LEU A 252 -13.15 -0.97 -15.13
CA LEU A 252 -14.48 -1.25 -15.67
C LEU A 252 -14.54 -0.70 -17.09
N ASN A 253 -14.73 -1.56 -18.09
CA ASN A 253 -14.72 -1.19 -19.51
C ASN A 253 -13.56 -0.25 -19.87
N GLY A 254 -12.34 -0.58 -19.37
CA GLY A 254 -11.11 0.19 -19.58
C GLY A 254 -10.91 1.42 -18.69
N ARG A 255 -11.88 1.77 -17.82
CA ARG A 255 -11.80 2.91 -16.89
C ARG A 255 -11.44 2.47 -15.48
N PHE A 256 -10.43 3.08 -14.87
CA PHE A 256 -10.08 2.81 -13.46
C PHE A 256 -11.22 3.23 -12.53
N ILE A 257 -11.64 2.33 -11.65
CA ILE A 257 -12.67 2.57 -10.64
C ILE A 257 -12.17 2.23 -9.24
N LYS A 258 -12.75 2.89 -8.24
CA LYS A 258 -12.63 2.55 -6.83
C LYS A 258 -13.99 2.13 -6.31
N ASN A 259 -14.13 0.87 -5.94
CA ASN A 259 -15.38 0.36 -5.40
C ASN A 259 -15.09 -0.55 -4.20
N ARG A 260 -15.70 -0.25 -3.06
CA ARG A 260 -15.50 -0.98 -1.81
C ARG A 260 -16.00 -2.41 -1.89
N LEU A 261 -17.13 -2.64 -2.58
CA LEU A 261 -17.73 -3.95 -2.75
C LEU A 261 -16.81 -4.88 -3.55
N LEU A 262 -16.25 -4.40 -4.66
CA LEU A 262 -15.34 -5.17 -5.50
C LEU A 262 -14.04 -5.50 -4.76
N ASN A 263 -13.48 -4.56 -4.02
CA ASN A 263 -12.34 -4.83 -3.16
C ASN A 263 -12.68 -5.89 -2.10
N SER A 264 -13.84 -5.77 -1.44
CA SER A 264 -14.30 -6.73 -0.44
C SER A 264 -14.46 -8.14 -1.03
N SER A 265 -14.94 -8.28 -2.27
CA SER A 265 -15.06 -9.58 -2.94
C SER A 265 -13.71 -10.26 -3.14
N ILE A 266 -12.69 -9.47 -3.54
CA ILE A 266 -11.33 -9.96 -3.72
C ILE A 266 -10.70 -10.34 -2.38
N TYR A 267 -10.79 -9.46 -1.37
CA TYR A 267 -10.30 -9.77 -0.01
C TYR A 267 -10.98 -11.01 0.57
N SER A 268 -12.28 -11.19 0.32
CA SER A 268 -13.01 -12.39 0.75
C SER A 268 -12.48 -13.68 0.11
N ALA A 269 -11.98 -13.62 -1.13
CA ALA A 269 -11.34 -14.77 -1.77
C ALA A 269 -9.98 -15.12 -1.13
N TYR A 270 -9.28 -14.13 -0.57
CA TYR A 270 -8.01 -14.31 0.15
C TYR A 270 -8.16 -14.56 1.66
N GLN A 271 -9.37 -14.52 2.22
CA GLN A 271 -9.62 -14.41 3.67
C GLN A 271 -8.91 -15.46 4.53
N SER A 272 -8.73 -16.69 4.02
CA SER A 272 -7.99 -17.75 4.74
C SER A 272 -6.47 -17.68 4.56
N LEU A 273 -5.98 -16.85 3.65
CA LEU A 273 -4.60 -16.81 3.18
C LEU A 273 -3.83 -15.58 3.66
N ILE A 274 -4.53 -14.49 4.01
CA ILE A 274 -3.93 -13.22 4.42
C ILE A 274 -4.40 -12.79 5.80
N GLN A 275 -3.57 -12.06 6.53
CA GLN A 275 -3.89 -11.51 7.84
C GLN A 275 -4.63 -10.17 7.71
N ARG A 276 -5.27 -9.75 8.80
CA ARG A 276 -5.93 -8.44 8.86
C ARG A 276 -4.87 -7.33 8.71
N GLY A 277 -5.09 -6.41 7.78
CA GLY A 277 -4.15 -5.33 7.47
C GLY A 277 -3.17 -5.66 6.34
N GLU A 278 -3.28 -6.84 5.75
CA GLU A 278 -2.53 -7.23 4.56
C GLU A 278 -3.36 -7.02 3.29
N PHE A 279 -2.68 -6.68 2.21
CA PHE A 279 -3.29 -6.26 0.96
C PHE A 279 -2.73 -7.06 -0.21
N PRO A 280 -3.56 -7.85 -0.92
CA PRO A 280 -3.12 -8.56 -2.11
C PRO A 280 -2.90 -7.60 -3.28
N PHE A 281 -1.97 -7.94 -4.15
CA PHE A 281 -1.83 -7.31 -5.46
C PHE A 281 -2.89 -7.82 -6.42
N PHE A 282 -3.49 -6.93 -7.22
CA PHE A 282 -4.31 -7.32 -8.35
C PHE A 282 -4.45 -6.22 -9.40
N VAL A 283 -4.57 -6.64 -10.65
CA VAL A 283 -4.92 -5.82 -11.82
C VAL A 283 -6.02 -6.56 -12.56
N LEU A 284 -7.26 -6.09 -12.41
CA LEU A 284 -8.44 -6.76 -12.96
C LEU A 284 -9.19 -5.84 -13.91
N PHE A 285 -9.62 -6.39 -15.03
CA PHE A 285 -10.50 -5.78 -16.01
C PHE A 285 -11.85 -6.46 -15.90
N LEU A 286 -12.87 -5.67 -15.65
CA LEU A 286 -14.27 -6.06 -15.62
C LEU A 286 -14.95 -5.49 -16.85
N GLU A 287 -15.46 -6.36 -17.72
CA GLU A 287 -16.23 -6.00 -18.90
C GLU A 287 -17.69 -6.39 -18.70
N MET A 288 -18.60 -5.47 -18.98
CA MET A 288 -20.04 -5.68 -18.87
C MET A 288 -20.81 -4.66 -19.72
N PRO A 289 -22.07 -4.94 -20.08
CA PRO A 289 -22.93 -3.98 -20.77
C PRO A 289 -23.09 -2.66 -20.01
N PRO A 290 -23.03 -1.51 -20.69
CA PRO A 290 -23.13 -0.19 -20.04
C PRO A 290 -24.44 0.01 -19.26
N GLU A 291 -25.52 -0.67 -19.66
CA GLU A 291 -26.83 -0.59 -19.02
C GLU A 291 -26.84 -1.15 -17.59
N LEU A 292 -25.85 -1.95 -17.21
CA LEU A 292 -25.80 -2.61 -15.90
C LEU A 292 -25.08 -1.79 -14.82
N PHE A 293 -24.57 -0.61 -15.17
CA PHE A 293 -23.88 0.26 -14.20
C PHE A 293 -24.05 1.74 -14.51
N ASP A 294 -23.95 2.59 -13.48
CA ASP A 294 -23.94 4.04 -13.61
C ASP A 294 -22.61 4.60 -13.08
N VAL A 295 -21.90 5.32 -13.94
CA VAL A 295 -20.62 6.01 -13.62
C VAL A 295 -20.80 7.46 -13.21
N ASN A 296 -22.00 8.03 -13.39
CA ASN A 296 -22.25 9.46 -13.15
C ASN A 296 -22.57 9.79 -11.69
N VAL A 297 -21.94 9.09 -10.76
CA VAL A 297 -22.18 9.23 -9.32
C VAL A 297 -21.32 10.33 -8.69
N HIS A 298 -20.11 10.57 -9.23
CA HIS A 298 -19.14 11.54 -8.69
C HIS A 298 -18.44 12.30 -9.83
N PRO A 299 -18.11 13.61 -9.68
CA PRO A 299 -17.42 14.39 -10.72
C PRO A 299 -16.13 13.75 -11.24
N ALA A 300 -15.36 13.11 -10.36
CA ALA A 300 -14.13 12.40 -10.74
C ALA A 300 -14.38 11.04 -11.42
N LYS A 301 -15.63 10.57 -11.51
CA LYS A 301 -16.03 9.29 -12.13
C LYS A 301 -15.27 8.06 -11.62
N LEU A 302 -14.80 8.12 -10.37
CA LEU A 302 -14.08 7.02 -9.74
C LEU A 302 -15.00 6.02 -9.04
N GLU A 303 -16.24 6.45 -8.71
CA GLU A 303 -17.25 5.63 -8.06
C GLU A 303 -18.31 5.19 -9.08
N VAL A 304 -18.74 3.95 -8.97
CA VAL A 304 -19.71 3.33 -9.87
C VAL A 304 -20.77 2.65 -9.04
N ARG A 305 -22.04 2.80 -9.45
CA ARG A 305 -23.16 2.03 -8.92
C ARG A 305 -23.51 0.93 -9.90
N PHE A 306 -23.69 -0.28 -9.40
CA PHE A 306 -24.08 -1.44 -10.19
C PHE A 306 -25.56 -1.77 -9.93
N ILE A 307 -26.27 -2.24 -10.94
CA ILE A 307 -27.66 -2.68 -10.78
C ILE A 307 -27.72 -3.94 -9.92
N ASN A 308 -26.79 -4.89 -10.16
CA ASN A 308 -26.72 -6.18 -9.46
C ASN A 308 -25.39 -6.37 -8.73
N GLU A 309 -25.21 -5.66 -7.61
CA GLU A 309 -23.98 -5.67 -6.83
C GLU A 309 -23.58 -7.08 -6.37
N TRP A 310 -24.54 -7.91 -5.95
CA TRP A 310 -24.28 -9.27 -5.47
C TRP A 310 -23.77 -10.21 -6.56
N GLN A 311 -24.28 -10.10 -7.78
CA GLN A 311 -23.81 -10.93 -8.88
C GLN A 311 -22.34 -10.64 -9.21
N ILE A 312 -22.00 -9.36 -9.29
CA ILE A 312 -20.63 -8.91 -9.57
C ILE A 312 -19.70 -9.34 -8.44
N TYR A 313 -20.12 -9.17 -7.18
CA TYR A 313 -19.36 -9.65 -6.02
C TYR A 313 -19.02 -11.13 -6.15
N HIS A 314 -20.01 -11.98 -6.46
CA HIS A 314 -19.81 -13.41 -6.60
C HIS A 314 -18.96 -13.80 -7.82
N VAL A 315 -19.12 -13.12 -8.94
CA VAL A 315 -18.31 -13.36 -10.15
C VAL A 315 -16.83 -13.09 -9.87
N ILE A 316 -16.52 -11.93 -9.27
CA ILE A 316 -15.13 -11.57 -8.94
C ILE A 316 -14.58 -12.51 -7.86
N LYS A 317 -15.33 -12.78 -6.79
CA LYS A 317 -14.89 -13.72 -5.75
C LYS A 317 -14.58 -15.10 -6.34
N THR A 318 -15.45 -15.63 -7.18
CA THR A 318 -15.27 -16.94 -7.81
C THR A 318 -14.05 -16.95 -8.73
N SER A 319 -13.85 -15.90 -9.55
CA SER A 319 -12.70 -15.81 -10.45
C SER A 319 -11.36 -15.84 -9.71
N ILE A 320 -11.27 -15.15 -8.57
CA ILE A 320 -10.05 -15.14 -7.75
C ILE A 320 -9.90 -16.46 -6.98
N THR A 321 -10.97 -16.97 -6.38
CA THR A 321 -10.93 -18.23 -5.62
C THR A 321 -10.50 -19.41 -6.49
N SER A 322 -10.95 -19.49 -7.73
CA SER A 322 -10.58 -20.58 -8.65
C SER A 322 -9.06 -20.61 -8.92
N VAL A 323 -8.45 -19.43 -9.04
CA VAL A 323 -7.00 -19.32 -9.27
C VAL A 323 -6.19 -19.63 -7.99
N LEU A 324 -6.70 -19.22 -6.83
CA LEU A 324 -6.04 -19.47 -5.55
C LEU A 324 -6.18 -20.93 -5.07
N GLN A 325 -7.22 -21.66 -5.48
CA GLN A 325 -7.41 -23.07 -5.11
C GLN A 325 -6.25 -23.95 -5.59
N ASP A 326 -5.63 -23.66 -6.71
CA ASP A 326 -4.48 -24.42 -7.19
C ASP A 326 -3.24 -24.22 -6.31
N ILE A 327 -3.10 -23.05 -5.69
CA ILE A 327 -2.06 -22.81 -4.68
C ILE A 327 -2.40 -23.55 -3.37
N LEU A 328 -3.66 -23.56 -2.97
CA LEU A 328 -4.10 -24.26 -1.75
C LEU A 328 -3.89 -25.76 -1.82
N LYS A 329 -3.99 -26.38 -3.00
CA LYS A 329 -3.69 -27.81 -3.19
C LYS A 329 -2.21 -28.15 -3.03
N VAL A 330 -1.32 -27.18 -3.18
CA VAL A 330 0.15 -27.35 -3.02
C VAL A 330 0.59 -27.15 -1.57
N ILE A 331 -0.24 -26.52 -0.72
CA ILE A 331 0.02 -26.43 0.72
C ILE A 331 -0.36 -27.80 1.31
N PRO A 332 0.59 -28.60 1.86
CA PRO A 332 0.25 -29.85 2.51
C PRO A 332 -0.76 -29.57 3.62
N ASP A 333 -1.85 -30.33 3.61
CA ASP A 333 -2.87 -30.23 4.65
C ASP A 333 -2.23 -30.60 6.01
N TYR A 334 -1.93 -29.61 6.83
CA TYR A 334 -1.28 -29.78 8.13
C TYR A 334 -2.15 -30.62 9.10
N ASN A 335 -3.40 -30.86 8.75
CA ASN A 335 -4.30 -31.76 9.50
C ASN A 335 -4.03 -33.26 9.19
N SER A 336 -3.27 -33.60 8.17
CA SER A 336 -2.96 -35.01 7.85
C SER A 336 -1.79 -35.61 8.65
N TYR A 337 -1.10 -34.80 9.47
CA TYR A 337 -0.01 -35.28 10.34
C TYR A 337 -0.46 -35.80 11.71
N GLN A 338 -1.74 -36.13 11.93
CA GLN A 338 -2.20 -36.81 13.14
C GLN A 338 -2.07 -38.34 13.08
N HIS A 339 -1.39 -38.91 12.10
CA HIS A 339 -0.97 -40.31 12.18
C HIS A 339 0.53 -40.40 12.50
N PHE A 340 0.86 -40.22 13.78
CA PHE A 340 2.08 -40.82 14.31
C PHE A 340 1.92 -42.34 14.23
N PRO A 341 2.86 -43.09 13.63
CA PRO A 341 2.82 -44.54 13.75
C PRO A 341 2.88 -44.89 15.25
N ALA A 342 1.91 -45.63 15.71
CA ALA A 342 1.89 -46.13 17.07
C ALA A 342 3.22 -46.89 17.31
N TYR A 343 4.00 -46.38 18.25
CA TYR A 343 5.16 -47.09 18.74
C TYR A 343 4.66 -48.42 19.31
N SER A 344 5.04 -49.51 18.67
CA SER A 344 4.78 -50.87 19.19
C SER A 344 5.50 -50.99 20.52
N SER A 345 4.74 -50.84 21.62
CA SER A 345 5.20 -51.17 22.94
C SER A 345 5.26 -52.70 23.06
N LYS A 346 6.48 -53.20 23.24
CA LYS A 346 6.67 -54.57 23.75
C LYS A 346 5.89 -54.71 25.06
N GLU A 347 5.19 -55.82 25.13
CA GLU A 347 4.42 -56.26 26.28
C GLU A 347 5.22 -56.13 27.59
N THR A 348 4.69 -55.34 28.50
CA THR A 348 4.98 -55.42 29.93
C THR A 348 3.66 -55.71 30.63
N GLU A 349 3.67 -56.69 31.51
CA GLU A 349 2.55 -57.28 32.24
C GLU A 349 1.67 -56.24 32.98
N PRO A 350 0.37 -56.50 33.13
CA PRO A 350 -0.58 -55.55 33.73
C PRO A 350 -0.45 -55.48 35.26
N LEU A 351 -0.21 -54.28 35.77
CA LEU A 351 -0.40 -53.95 37.17
C LEU A 351 -1.93 -53.84 37.45
N HIS A 352 -2.41 -54.69 38.33
CA HIS A 352 -3.78 -54.64 38.87
C HIS A 352 -3.96 -53.34 39.69
N LEU A 353 -4.86 -52.46 39.25
CA LEU A 353 -5.41 -51.38 40.05
C LEU A 353 -6.93 -51.56 40.18
N GLU A 354 -7.37 -51.54 41.44
CA GLU A 354 -8.76 -51.73 41.86
C GLU A 354 -9.68 -50.60 41.32
N LYS A 355 -10.95 -51.02 41.10
CA LYS A 355 -12.03 -50.16 40.57
C LYS A 355 -12.44 -49.08 41.57
N ALA A 356 -12.44 -47.80 41.15
CA ALA A 356 -13.16 -46.73 41.82
C ALA A 356 -14.55 -46.51 41.18
N PRO A 357 -15.55 -46.04 41.94
CA PRO A 357 -16.97 -46.12 41.56
C PRO A 357 -17.40 -45.05 40.56
N SER A 358 -18.36 -45.43 39.72
CA SER A 358 -19.03 -44.62 38.69
C SER A 358 -19.80 -43.43 39.29
N GLY A 359 -19.40 -42.22 38.93
CA GLY A 359 -20.14 -40.97 39.13
C GLY A 359 -20.60 -40.39 37.79
N SER A 360 -21.84 -39.99 37.73
CA SER A 360 -22.67 -39.58 36.62
C SER A 360 -22.07 -38.47 35.74
N ILE A 361 -22.19 -38.68 34.42
CA ILE A 361 -21.90 -37.69 33.35
C ILE A 361 -22.99 -36.63 33.37
N ALA A 362 -22.62 -35.38 33.67
CA ALA A 362 -23.48 -34.23 33.45
C ALA A 362 -23.41 -33.84 31.97
N GLN A 363 -24.56 -33.79 31.30
CA GLN A 363 -24.75 -33.32 29.94
C GLN A 363 -24.51 -31.82 29.90
N PHE A 364 -23.56 -31.38 29.08
CA PHE A 364 -23.46 -29.98 28.70
C PHE A 364 -24.37 -29.70 27.49
N GLU A 365 -25.42 -28.93 27.74
CA GLU A 365 -26.29 -28.38 26.70
C GLU A 365 -25.50 -27.37 25.84
N GLN A 366 -25.65 -27.53 24.54
CA GLN A 366 -25.12 -26.60 23.54
C GLN A 366 -25.90 -25.29 23.57
N ALA A 367 -25.22 -24.18 23.82
CA ALA A 367 -25.78 -22.82 23.66
C ALA A 367 -25.91 -22.46 22.18
N PRO A 368 -26.97 -21.76 21.76
CA PRO A 368 -27.23 -21.47 20.36
C PRO A 368 -26.28 -20.38 19.82
N HIS A 369 -25.71 -20.62 18.63
CA HIS A 369 -24.94 -19.65 17.86
C HIS A 369 -25.82 -18.43 17.50
N LYS A 370 -25.53 -17.29 18.11
CA LYS A 370 -26.02 -15.99 17.62
C LYS A 370 -25.22 -15.57 16.39
N ARG A 371 -25.91 -15.33 15.30
CA ARG A 371 -25.36 -14.70 14.08
C ARG A 371 -24.83 -13.32 14.40
N ILE A 372 -23.55 -13.09 14.12
CA ILE A 372 -22.87 -11.79 14.23
C ILE A 372 -22.77 -11.22 12.79
N ASP A 373 -23.89 -10.71 12.27
CA ASP A 373 -23.90 -10.08 10.93
C ASP A 373 -24.25 -8.59 10.96
N SER A 374 -24.43 -7.96 12.13
CA SER A 374 -24.89 -6.55 12.20
C SER A 374 -23.91 -5.55 12.82
N GLU A 375 -22.78 -5.96 13.37
CA GLU A 375 -21.83 -5.03 14.02
C GLU A 375 -20.61 -4.65 13.17
N PHE A 376 -20.40 -5.31 12.02
CA PHE A 376 -19.20 -5.05 11.19
C PHE A 376 -19.27 -3.75 10.37
N ASN A 377 -20.47 -3.24 10.08
CA ASN A 377 -20.64 -2.04 9.27
C ASN A 377 -20.49 -0.70 10.04
N SER A 378 -20.41 -0.73 11.37
CA SER A 378 -20.31 0.49 12.19
C SER A 378 -18.88 0.90 12.57
N LEU A 379 -17.86 0.07 12.27
CA LEU A 379 -16.48 0.28 12.71
C LEU A 379 -15.54 0.91 11.66
N ILE A 380 -16.02 1.15 10.43
CA ILE A 380 -15.17 1.67 9.34
C ILE A 380 -15.36 3.18 9.09
N ASP A 381 -16.39 3.77 9.65
CA ASP A 381 -16.71 5.18 9.38
C ASP A 381 -16.63 6.01 10.66
N LYS A 382 -15.44 6.22 11.18
CA LYS A 382 -15.13 7.37 12.04
C LYS A 382 -13.63 7.45 12.28
N SER A 383 -12.98 8.37 11.61
CA SER A 383 -11.85 9.13 12.14
C SER A 383 -12.38 9.98 13.32
N ASP A 384 -12.64 9.35 14.45
CA ASP A 384 -13.13 10.03 15.63
C ASP A 384 -11.94 10.36 16.54
N PRO A 385 -11.75 11.64 16.93
CA PRO A 385 -10.67 12.06 17.84
C PRO A 385 -10.67 11.35 19.21
N GLN A 386 -11.72 10.60 19.54
CA GLN A 386 -11.83 9.87 20.80
C GLN A 386 -10.97 8.59 20.88
N ILE A 387 -10.45 8.08 19.74
CA ILE A 387 -9.54 6.92 19.77
C ILE A 387 -8.13 7.32 20.26
N GLN A 388 -7.72 8.57 20.03
CA GLN A 388 -6.47 9.10 20.64
C GLN A 388 -6.57 9.26 22.17
N GLY A 389 -7.77 9.51 22.69
CA GLY A 389 -8.02 9.58 24.14
C GLY A 389 -8.04 8.20 24.85
N ALA A 390 -8.27 7.11 24.13
CA ALA A 390 -8.26 5.77 24.70
C ALA A 390 -6.83 5.23 24.88
N HIS A 391 -5.91 5.56 23.99
CA HIS A 391 -4.48 5.25 24.16
C HIS A 391 -3.88 5.99 25.36
N HIS A 392 -4.19 7.28 25.53
CA HIS A 392 -3.71 8.06 26.66
C HIS A 392 -4.35 7.65 28.01
N ARG A 393 -5.57 7.08 28.01
CA ARG A 393 -6.19 6.55 29.24
C ARG A 393 -5.67 5.18 29.62
N MET A 394 -5.19 4.39 28.67
CA MET A 394 -4.56 3.10 28.97
C MET A 394 -3.15 3.28 29.54
N GLU A 395 -2.40 4.29 29.09
CA GLU A 395 -1.10 4.62 29.67
C GLU A 395 -1.22 5.12 31.12
N SER A 396 -2.26 5.90 31.44
CA SER A 396 -2.44 6.44 32.79
C SER A 396 -2.99 5.42 33.83
N THR A 397 -3.51 4.27 33.40
CA THR A 397 -3.95 3.20 34.30
C THR A 397 -2.91 2.09 34.49
N LEU A 398 -1.85 2.08 33.66
CA LEU A 398 -0.75 1.10 33.77
C LEU A 398 0.37 1.56 34.72
N ASP A 399 0.44 2.86 35.04
CA ASP A 399 1.43 3.42 35.97
C ASP A 399 1.19 3.03 37.46
N ASP A 400 0.01 2.51 37.79
CA ASP A 400 -0.35 2.15 39.19
C ASP A 400 -0.05 0.69 39.56
N ILE A 401 0.43 -0.16 38.63
CA ILE A 401 0.87 -1.51 38.96
C ILE A 401 2.42 -1.54 39.02
N LYS A 402 2.99 -0.85 39.98
CA LYS A 402 4.39 -1.07 40.39
C LYS A 402 4.46 -2.36 41.19
N VAL A 403 4.66 -3.50 40.50
CA VAL A 403 5.23 -4.67 41.14
C VAL A 403 6.71 -4.34 41.42
N PRO A 404 7.21 -4.45 42.66
CA PRO A 404 8.61 -4.13 42.94
C PRO A 404 9.51 -5.06 42.10
N ASN A 405 10.44 -4.47 41.34
CA ASN A 405 11.37 -5.20 40.47
C ASN A 405 12.23 -6.25 41.20
N GLU A 406 12.31 -6.16 42.52
CA GLU A 406 13.07 -7.11 43.35
C GLU A 406 12.42 -8.50 43.48
N GLU A 407 11.12 -8.64 43.27
CA GLU A 407 10.41 -9.92 43.41
C GLU A 407 10.49 -10.81 42.16
N LEU A 408 10.85 -10.24 41.01
CA LEU A 408 10.90 -10.95 39.72
C LEU A 408 12.34 -11.36 39.30
N GLN A 409 13.35 -11.09 40.12
CA GLN A 409 14.69 -11.54 39.80
C GLN A 409 14.83 -13.07 39.90
N PRO A 410 15.45 -13.74 38.92
CA PRO A 410 15.69 -15.18 38.96
C PRO A 410 16.45 -15.57 40.23
N VAL A 411 15.99 -16.56 40.94
CA VAL A 411 16.67 -17.11 42.14
C VAL A 411 17.81 -18.05 41.75
N SER A 412 17.75 -18.60 40.53
CA SER A 412 18.75 -19.50 40.00
C SER A 412 19.17 -19.11 38.58
N ASN A 413 20.44 -19.38 38.23
CA ASN A 413 20.94 -19.20 36.87
C ASN A 413 20.38 -20.26 35.88
N HIS A 414 19.42 -21.07 36.29
CA HIS A 414 18.83 -22.10 35.46
C HIS A 414 17.61 -21.57 34.72
N ILE A 415 17.77 -21.27 33.41
CA ILE A 415 16.71 -20.87 32.51
C ILE A 415 16.48 -22.02 31.52
N TRP A 416 15.29 -22.64 31.58
CA TRP A 416 14.89 -23.69 30.65
C TRP A 416 14.19 -23.11 29.43
N GLN A 417 14.56 -23.61 28.24
CA GLN A 417 13.83 -23.31 27.02
C GLN A 417 12.85 -24.44 26.68
N ILE A 418 11.57 -24.12 26.53
CA ILE A 418 10.51 -25.08 26.23
C ILE A 418 9.96 -24.81 24.83
N HIS A 419 9.83 -25.88 24.05
CA HIS A 419 9.36 -25.83 22.65
C HIS A 419 10.08 -24.81 21.76
N LYS A 420 11.31 -24.40 22.12
CA LYS A 420 12.06 -23.36 21.44
C LYS A 420 11.26 -22.06 21.24
N LYS A 421 10.38 -21.75 22.20
CA LYS A 421 9.48 -20.59 22.18
C LYS A 421 9.48 -19.85 23.50
N TYR A 422 9.47 -20.58 24.61
CA TYR A 422 9.32 -20.00 25.94
C TYR A 422 10.54 -20.29 26.80
N LEU A 423 10.93 -19.30 27.58
CA LEU A 423 11.93 -19.44 28.64
C LEU A 423 11.20 -19.53 29.97
N ILE A 424 11.60 -20.47 30.81
CA ILE A 424 11.03 -20.66 32.16
C ILE A 424 12.15 -20.55 33.17
N THR A 425 11.90 -19.79 34.22
CA THR A 425 12.79 -19.67 35.36
C THR A 425 12.01 -19.54 36.65
N GLU A 426 12.63 -19.95 37.77
CA GLU A 426 12.05 -19.78 39.09
C GLU A 426 12.37 -18.38 39.64
N ILE A 427 11.42 -17.83 40.39
CA ILE A 427 11.56 -16.60 41.17
C ILE A 427 11.10 -16.90 42.62
N LYS A 428 11.40 -15.99 43.56
CA LYS A 428 11.03 -16.15 44.96
C LYS A 428 9.52 -16.40 45.19
N SER A 429 8.66 -15.84 44.32
CA SER A 429 7.20 -15.89 44.44
C SER A 429 6.55 -16.97 43.58
N GLY A 430 7.32 -17.72 42.73
CA GLY A 430 6.74 -18.71 41.83
C GLY A 430 7.60 -19.02 40.60
N ILE A 431 6.94 -19.17 39.47
CA ILE A 431 7.55 -19.48 38.18
C ILE A 431 7.22 -18.35 37.19
N VAL A 432 8.23 -17.92 36.43
CA VAL A 432 8.07 -16.96 35.34
C VAL A 432 8.23 -17.67 34.01
N ILE A 433 7.30 -17.40 33.10
CA ILE A 433 7.30 -17.86 31.70
C ILE A 433 7.47 -16.64 30.83
N ILE A 434 8.50 -16.64 29.98
CA ILE A 434 8.86 -15.52 29.09
C ILE A 434 8.76 -16.01 27.64
N ASP A 435 8.07 -15.26 26.78
CA ASP A 435 8.11 -15.52 25.34
C ASP A 435 9.42 -14.99 24.76
N GLN A 436 10.28 -15.89 24.25
CA GLN A 436 11.63 -15.54 23.77
C GLN A 436 11.61 -14.57 22.59
N HIS A 437 10.63 -14.71 21.67
CA HIS A 437 10.51 -13.85 20.50
C HIS A 437 10.07 -12.45 20.91
N VAL A 438 9.00 -12.36 21.69
CA VAL A 438 8.44 -11.09 22.14
C VAL A 438 9.39 -10.35 23.09
N ALA A 439 10.17 -11.09 23.90
CA ALA A 439 11.22 -10.52 24.74
C ALA A 439 12.34 -9.89 23.91
N HIS A 440 12.83 -10.60 22.88
CA HIS A 440 13.89 -10.07 22.02
C HIS A 440 13.39 -8.90 21.16
N GLU A 441 12.14 -8.96 20.67
CA GLU A 441 11.50 -7.84 19.99
C GLU A 441 11.49 -6.58 20.86
N ARG A 442 11.16 -6.70 22.15
CA ARG A 442 11.15 -5.55 23.07
C ARG A 442 12.55 -4.95 23.26
N ILE A 443 13.55 -5.77 23.45
CA ILE A 443 14.94 -5.33 23.61
C ILE A 443 15.37 -4.55 22.36
N LEU A 444 15.21 -5.15 21.19
CA LEU A 444 15.63 -4.56 19.92
C LEU A 444 14.86 -3.26 19.60
N PHE A 445 13.59 -3.17 20.01
CA PHE A 445 12.80 -1.96 19.86
C PHE A 445 13.37 -0.79 20.65
N GLU A 446 13.69 -1.00 21.94
CA GLU A 446 14.26 0.06 22.78
C GLU A 446 15.66 0.47 22.32
N ASP A 447 16.48 -0.49 21.90
CA ASP A 447 17.80 -0.21 21.38
C ASP A 447 17.72 0.58 20.06
N ALA A 448 16.83 0.20 19.16
CA ALA A 448 16.61 0.93 17.91
C ALA A 448 16.09 2.36 18.17
N LYS A 449 15.18 2.52 19.13
CA LYS A 449 14.68 3.85 19.52
C LYS A 449 15.79 4.73 20.06
N LYS A 450 16.64 4.21 20.96
CA LYS A 450 17.81 4.91 21.49
C LYS A 450 18.80 5.27 20.38
N ALA A 451 19.01 4.38 19.40
CA ALA A 451 19.87 4.64 18.26
C ALA A 451 19.32 5.75 17.34
N LEU A 452 18.01 5.74 17.07
CA LEU A 452 17.33 6.76 16.25
C LEU A 452 17.37 8.15 16.89
N GLU A 453 17.28 8.23 18.21
CA GLU A 453 17.38 9.47 18.99
C GLU A 453 18.83 9.93 19.23
N GLY A 454 19.79 8.99 19.25
CA GLY A 454 21.20 9.21 19.61
C GLY A 454 22.18 9.14 18.44
N GLN A 455 23.35 8.52 18.72
CA GLN A 455 24.48 8.40 17.77
C GLN A 455 24.30 7.31 16.69
N GLY A 456 23.30 6.46 16.82
CA GLY A 456 23.02 5.36 15.88
C GLY A 456 23.72 4.04 16.26
N PHE A 457 23.34 2.97 15.53
CA PHE A 457 23.97 1.66 15.65
C PHE A 457 25.31 1.59 14.90
N PRO A 458 26.23 0.75 15.37
CA PRO A 458 27.35 0.31 14.54
C PRO A 458 26.80 -0.47 13.33
N SER A 459 27.51 -0.42 12.22
CA SER A 459 27.19 -1.20 11.04
C SER A 459 28.27 -2.24 10.76
N GLN A 460 27.88 -3.34 10.12
CA GLN A 460 28.79 -4.36 9.63
C GLN A 460 28.76 -4.40 8.10
N THR A 461 29.94 -4.48 7.48
CA THR A 461 30.07 -4.56 6.04
C THR A 461 29.61 -5.91 5.52
N VAL A 462 28.78 -5.90 4.48
CA VAL A 462 28.29 -7.10 3.82
C VAL A 462 29.33 -7.60 2.81
N LEU A 463 29.75 -8.85 2.92
CA LEU A 463 30.72 -9.44 2.00
C LEU A 463 30.23 -9.48 0.55
N PHE A 464 28.93 -9.65 0.35
CA PHE A 464 28.28 -9.66 -0.95
C PHE A 464 27.16 -8.62 -0.97
N PRO A 465 27.46 -7.36 -1.34
CA PRO A 465 26.47 -6.29 -1.39
C PRO A 465 25.29 -6.66 -2.28
N GLN A 466 24.08 -6.42 -1.79
CA GLN A 466 22.86 -6.69 -2.53
C GLN A 466 22.35 -5.43 -3.25
N SER A 467 21.92 -5.59 -4.49
CA SER A 467 21.25 -4.54 -5.24
C SER A 467 19.73 -4.59 -4.98
N LEU A 468 19.14 -3.44 -4.65
CA LEU A 468 17.72 -3.29 -4.44
C LEU A 468 17.15 -2.29 -5.45
N LYS A 469 16.37 -2.80 -6.40
CA LYS A 469 15.63 -1.96 -7.35
C LYS A 469 14.31 -1.54 -6.71
N LEU A 470 14.03 -0.23 -6.72
CA LEU A 470 12.88 0.40 -6.11
C LEU A 470 11.98 1.03 -7.17
N GLN A 471 10.69 1.19 -6.85
CA GLN A 471 9.81 2.02 -7.65
C GLN A 471 10.22 3.50 -7.50
N PRO A 472 9.96 4.37 -8.47
CA PRO A 472 10.33 5.78 -8.38
C PRO A 472 9.82 6.46 -7.10
N GLU A 473 8.60 6.14 -6.65
CA GLU A 473 8.03 6.65 -5.40
C GLU A 473 8.76 6.10 -4.16
N GLU A 474 9.12 4.82 -4.17
CA GLU A 474 9.89 4.18 -3.11
C GLU A 474 11.30 4.76 -3.01
N TYR A 475 11.93 5.02 -4.18
CA TYR A 475 13.28 5.59 -4.23
C TYR A 475 13.31 7.04 -3.71
N GLU A 476 12.35 7.89 -4.08
CA GLU A 476 12.22 9.24 -3.55
C GLU A 476 11.99 9.20 -2.02
N SER A 477 11.12 8.31 -1.57
CA SER A 477 10.85 8.12 -0.13
C SER A 477 12.07 7.61 0.62
N LEU A 478 12.86 6.71 0.03
CA LEU A 478 14.11 6.23 0.60
C LEU A 478 15.09 7.38 0.84
N LEU A 479 15.25 8.29 -0.14
CA LEU A 479 16.15 9.43 -0.01
C LEU A 479 15.75 10.36 1.14
N GLU A 480 14.44 10.55 1.36
CA GLU A 480 13.95 11.37 2.49
C GLU A 480 14.24 10.73 3.86
N ILE A 481 14.20 9.40 3.96
CA ILE A 481 14.41 8.67 5.23
C ILE A 481 15.82 8.12 5.40
N THR A 482 16.73 8.38 4.46
CA THR A 482 18.13 7.88 4.48
C THR A 482 18.83 8.16 5.80
N HIS A 483 18.59 9.33 6.41
CA HIS A 483 19.18 9.68 7.70
C HIS A 483 18.79 8.70 8.81
N TYR A 484 17.53 8.26 8.84
CA TYR A 484 17.04 7.30 9.84
C TYR A 484 17.55 5.89 9.57
N LEU A 485 17.59 5.46 8.30
CA LEU A 485 18.20 4.18 7.92
C LEU A 485 19.68 4.12 8.31
N ASN A 486 20.40 5.22 8.10
CA ASN A 486 21.78 5.35 8.52
C ASN A 486 21.95 5.24 10.05
N LYS A 487 21.00 5.80 10.83
CA LYS A 487 21.04 5.71 12.30
C LYS A 487 20.79 4.29 12.81
N ILE A 488 19.95 3.50 12.16
CA ILE A 488 19.77 2.09 12.53
C ILE A 488 20.82 1.15 11.93
N GLY A 489 21.84 1.69 11.24
CA GLY A 489 23.03 0.94 10.81
C GLY A 489 22.99 0.43 9.37
N PHE A 490 22.03 0.82 8.55
CA PHE A 490 22.10 0.56 7.12
C PHE A 490 22.98 1.60 6.42
N ARG A 491 23.83 1.14 5.51
CA ARG A 491 24.61 1.99 4.59
C ARG A 491 24.39 1.49 3.18
N PHE A 492 24.07 2.40 2.27
CA PHE A 492 23.86 2.08 0.88
C PHE A 492 24.33 3.23 -0.01
N ARG A 493 24.62 2.90 -1.25
CA ARG A 493 24.99 3.84 -2.30
C ARG A 493 24.03 3.76 -3.47
N GLU A 494 23.86 4.87 -4.17
CA GLU A 494 23.07 4.95 -5.39
C GLU A 494 23.78 4.22 -6.55
N PHE A 495 23.02 3.43 -7.33
CA PHE A 495 23.53 2.69 -8.49
C PHE A 495 22.84 3.07 -9.81
N GLY A 496 22.01 4.12 -9.83
CA GLY A 496 21.23 4.56 -10.99
C GLY A 496 19.92 3.79 -11.15
N GLU A 497 19.06 4.22 -12.08
CA GLU A 497 17.75 3.62 -12.41
C GLU A 497 16.91 3.22 -11.18
N ASN A 498 16.84 4.09 -10.16
CA ASN A 498 16.14 3.84 -8.88
C ASN A 498 16.65 2.58 -8.14
N THR A 499 17.94 2.26 -8.29
CA THR A 499 18.59 1.10 -7.67
C THR A 499 19.59 1.58 -6.62
N ILE A 500 19.62 0.91 -5.47
CA ILE A 500 20.65 1.08 -4.45
C ILE A 500 21.45 -0.21 -4.28
N ILE A 501 22.67 -0.08 -3.81
CA ILE A 501 23.50 -1.21 -3.34
C ILE A 501 23.65 -1.05 -1.84
N ILE A 502 23.28 -2.09 -1.08
CA ILE A 502 23.39 -2.15 0.37
C ILE A 502 24.80 -2.66 0.70
N ASP A 503 25.62 -1.77 1.25
CA ASP A 503 27.05 -2.06 1.58
C ASP A 503 27.23 -2.48 3.04
N GLU A 504 26.41 -1.96 3.97
CA GLU A 504 26.48 -2.27 5.39
C GLU A 504 25.08 -2.44 5.99
N ILE A 505 24.98 -3.31 6.99
CA ILE A 505 23.75 -3.63 7.72
C ILE A 505 23.98 -3.58 9.24
N PRO A 506 22.93 -3.40 10.06
CA PRO A 506 23.02 -3.57 11.51
C PRO A 506 23.48 -4.99 11.91
N PRO A 507 24.18 -5.16 13.05
CA PRO A 507 24.74 -6.45 13.46
C PRO A 507 23.69 -7.52 13.79
N ASP A 508 22.48 -7.10 14.20
CA ASP A 508 21.39 -8.02 14.61
C ASP A 508 20.53 -8.51 13.44
N ILE A 509 20.83 -8.08 12.21
CA ILE A 509 20.10 -8.51 11.02
C ILE A 509 20.76 -9.75 10.41
N ASN A 510 19.95 -10.79 10.20
CA ASN A 510 20.38 -11.95 9.45
C ASN A 510 20.53 -11.59 7.96
N TRP A 511 21.65 -11.96 7.38
CA TRP A 511 21.94 -11.77 5.96
C TRP A 511 20.81 -12.34 5.09
N GLY A 512 20.40 -11.58 4.07
CA GLY A 512 19.29 -11.91 3.16
C GLY A 512 17.96 -11.23 3.48
N ASN A 513 17.79 -10.63 4.67
CA ASN A 513 16.56 -9.93 5.07
C ASN A 513 16.62 -8.40 4.88
N GLU A 514 17.79 -7.86 4.55
CA GLU A 514 18.06 -6.41 4.48
C GLU A 514 17.14 -5.69 3.51
N SER A 515 16.94 -6.26 2.32
CA SER A 515 16.09 -5.67 1.29
C SER A 515 14.61 -5.61 1.69
N GLU A 516 14.14 -6.63 2.42
CA GLU A 516 12.75 -6.68 2.92
C GLU A 516 12.51 -5.64 4.01
N ILE A 517 13.46 -5.49 4.93
CA ILE A 517 13.37 -4.50 6.03
C ILE A 517 13.35 -3.08 5.47
N ILE A 518 14.24 -2.75 4.54
CA ILE A 518 14.28 -1.42 3.92
C ILE A 518 12.96 -1.13 3.19
N ARG A 519 12.42 -2.09 2.43
CA ARG A 519 11.12 -1.91 1.76
C ARG A 519 9.98 -1.67 2.74
N GLU A 520 9.91 -2.42 3.83
CA GLU A 520 8.87 -2.28 4.83
C GLU A 520 8.92 -0.91 5.52
N ILE A 521 10.12 -0.40 5.81
CA ILE A 521 10.31 0.95 6.37
C ILE A 521 9.87 2.02 5.35
N ILE A 522 10.22 1.87 4.06
CA ILE A 522 9.79 2.77 3.00
C ILE A 522 8.25 2.75 2.88
N ASP A 523 7.64 1.55 2.87
CA ASP A 523 6.20 1.38 2.78
C ASP A 523 5.47 2.06 3.94
N GLN A 524 6.01 1.93 5.15
CA GLN A 524 5.49 2.59 6.33
C GLN A 524 5.58 4.11 6.21
N TYR A 525 6.74 4.64 5.76
CA TYR A 525 6.91 6.07 5.54
C TYR A 525 5.90 6.61 4.52
N ILE A 526 5.73 5.92 3.39
CA ILE A 526 4.77 6.33 2.35
C ILE A 526 3.34 6.34 2.91
N SER A 527 2.99 5.42 3.82
CA SER A 527 1.64 5.35 4.41
C SER A 527 1.34 6.53 5.34
N VAL A 528 2.32 6.96 6.14
CA VAL A 528 2.17 8.03 7.14
C VAL A 528 2.46 9.40 6.54
N LYS A 529 3.40 9.49 5.59
CA LYS A 529 3.87 10.73 4.93
C LYS A 529 4.26 11.87 5.88
N LYS A 530 4.66 11.54 7.10
CA LYS A 530 5.15 12.47 8.10
C LYS A 530 6.28 11.83 8.90
N ILE A 531 7.34 12.60 9.09
CA ILE A 531 8.40 12.26 10.05
C ILE A 531 8.01 12.94 11.37
N ASP A 532 7.44 12.16 12.27
CA ASP A 532 7.07 12.55 13.62
C ASP A 532 7.54 11.48 14.62
N PRO A 533 7.42 11.67 15.93
CA PRO A 533 7.83 10.67 16.91
C PRO A 533 7.19 9.29 16.70
N SER A 534 5.96 9.24 16.17
CA SER A 534 5.29 7.97 15.88
C SER A 534 5.96 7.21 14.75
N PHE A 535 6.55 7.90 13.77
CA PHE A 535 7.31 7.29 12.69
C PHE A 535 8.63 6.67 13.20
N ILE A 536 9.30 7.31 14.15
CA ILE A 536 10.50 6.76 14.81
C ILE A 536 10.17 5.45 15.52
N ASP A 537 9.07 5.43 16.27
CA ASP A 537 8.60 4.21 16.96
C ASP A 537 8.23 3.10 15.95
N GLN A 538 7.67 3.45 14.80
CA GLN A 538 7.34 2.51 13.73
C GLN A 538 8.58 1.91 13.07
N ILE A 539 9.62 2.70 12.78
CA ILE A 539 10.90 2.19 12.28
C ILE A 539 11.51 1.21 13.29
N ALA A 540 11.55 1.60 14.57
CA ALA A 540 12.08 0.77 15.63
C ALA A 540 11.31 -0.56 15.76
N ALA A 541 9.97 -0.53 15.63
CA ALA A 541 9.12 -1.72 15.68
C ALA A 541 9.35 -2.66 14.48
N ILE A 542 9.46 -2.11 13.26
CA ILE A 542 9.75 -2.90 12.05
C ILE A 542 11.11 -3.59 12.18
N TYR A 543 12.13 -2.81 12.57
CA TYR A 543 13.47 -3.33 12.79
C TYR A 543 13.47 -4.47 13.82
N ALA A 544 12.86 -4.24 14.99
CA ALA A 544 12.80 -5.20 16.07
C ALA A 544 12.08 -6.51 15.68
N CYS A 545 10.94 -6.40 15.03
CA CYS A 545 10.14 -7.57 14.60
C CYS A 545 10.89 -8.44 13.58
N LYS A 546 11.66 -7.84 12.68
CA LYS A 546 12.41 -8.57 11.63
C LYS A 546 13.74 -9.13 12.12
N SER A 547 14.36 -8.50 13.12
CA SER A 547 15.66 -8.91 13.68
C SER A 547 15.52 -9.84 14.89
N ALA A 548 14.32 -9.94 15.48
CA ALA A 548 14.10 -10.78 16.65
C ALA A 548 14.27 -12.28 16.36
N VAL A 549 14.80 -13.00 17.34
CA VAL A 549 14.89 -14.47 17.36
C VAL A 549 13.50 -15.05 17.09
N LYS A 550 13.40 -15.98 16.15
CA LYS A 550 12.09 -16.55 15.76
C LYS A 550 11.66 -17.65 16.72
N ALA A 551 10.35 -17.86 16.79
CA ALA A 551 9.81 -19.06 17.43
C ALA A 551 10.31 -20.29 16.66
N GLY A 552 10.97 -21.23 17.37
CA GLY A 552 11.63 -22.41 16.79
C GLY A 552 13.17 -22.37 16.87
N ASP A 553 13.76 -21.21 17.14
CA ASP A 553 15.22 -21.07 17.30
C ASP A 553 15.66 -21.61 18.67
N GLN A 554 16.71 -22.40 18.66
CA GLN A 554 17.30 -22.94 19.87
C GLN A 554 18.36 -21.97 20.41
N LEU A 555 18.15 -21.46 21.63
CA LEU A 555 19.11 -20.61 22.31
C LEU A 555 20.07 -21.45 23.17
N LYS A 556 21.34 -21.11 23.17
CA LYS A 556 22.33 -21.65 24.10
C LYS A 556 22.04 -21.15 25.53
N PRO A 557 22.51 -21.86 26.57
CA PRO A 557 22.27 -21.43 27.96
C PRO A 557 22.69 -19.97 28.23
N GLU A 558 23.84 -19.56 27.70
CA GLU A 558 24.38 -18.20 27.86
C GLU A 558 23.53 -17.15 27.16
N GLU A 559 22.99 -17.48 25.96
CA GLU A 559 22.10 -16.60 25.19
C GLU A 559 20.75 -16.40 25.91
N ARG A 560 20.25 -17.44 26.61
CA ARG A 560 19.01 -17.33 27.40
C ARG A 560 19.19 -16.39 28.58
N ILE A 561 20.29 -16.54 29.33
CA ILE A 561 20.63 -15.65 30.47
C ILE A 561 20.75 -14.22 29.97
N HIS A 562 21.53 -14.00 28.91
CA HIS A 562 21.72 -12.68 28.32
C HIS A 562 20.41 -12.04 27.84
N LEU A 563 19.52 -12.83 27.23
CA LEU A 563 18.21 -12.34 26.79
C LEU A 563 17.36 -11.89 27.98
N VAL A 564 17.33 -12.67 29.06
CA VAL A 564 16.55 -12.33 30.27
C VAL A 564 17.13 -11.10 30.95
N ASP A 565 18.45 -11.02 31.12
CA ASP A 565 19.11 -9.86 31.73
C ASP A 565 18.88 -8.58 30.95
N ARG A 566 18.98 -8.64 29.61
CA ARG A 566 18.67 -7.49 28.75
C ARG A 566 17.22 -7.09 28.83
N LEU A 567 16.28 -8.06 28.86
CA LEU A 567 14.85 -7.77 28.98
C LEU A 567 14.55 -6.96 30.24
N PHE A 568 15.07 -7.40 31.40
CA PHE A 568 14.87 -6.68 32.67
C PHE A 568 15.63 -5.35 32.75
N SER A 569 16.54 -5.09 31.83
CA SER A 569 17.23 -3.79 31.67
C SER A 569 16.45 -2.81 30.78
N THR A 570 15.35 -3.24 30.15
CA THR A 570 14.47 -2.38 29.36
C THR A 570 13.55 -1.53 30.27
N GLU A 571 13.07 -0.40 29.76
CA GLU A 571 12.14 0.47 30.50
C GLU A 571 10.78 -0.22 30.76
N HIS A 572 10.35 -1.09 29.83
CA HIS A 572 9.05 -1.76 29.87
C HIS A 572 9.16 -3.27 29.61
N PRO A 573 9.64 -4.10 30.55
CA PRO A 573 9.92 -5.51 30.30
C PRO A 573 8.65 -6.39 30.19
N TYR A 574 7.46 -5.86 30.50
CA TYR A 574 6.24 -6.67 30.63
C TYR A 574 5.42 -6.77 29.36
N TYR A 575 5.50 -5.79 28.49
CA TYR A 575 4.70 -5.71 27.25
C TYR A 575 5.57 -5.31 26.06
N CYS A 576 5.32 -5.94 24.90
CA CYS A 576 5.96 -5.54 23.65
C CYS A 576 5.38 -4.20 23.12
N PRO A 577 5.99 -3.58 22.11
CA PRO A 577 5.48 -2.36 21.49
C PRO A 577 4.04 -2.47 20.96
N HIS A 578 3.58 -3.70 20.67
CA HIS A 578 2.24 -4.00 20.17
C HIS A 578 1.24 -4.35 21.29
N GLY A 579 1.63 -4.23 22.59
CA GLY A 579 0.77 -4.50 23.74
C GLY A 579 0.60 -5.98 24.11
N ARG A 580 1.39 -6.91 23.54
CA ARG A 580 1.37 -8.32 23.91
C ARG A 580 2.15 -8.54 25.20
N PRO A 581 1.67 -9.37 26.15
CA PRO A 581 2.42 -9.70 27.35
C PRO A 581 3.69 -10.50 26.98
N ILE A 582 4.82 -10.10 27.55
CA ILE A 582 6.12 -10.78 27.41
C ILE A 582 6.28 -11.83 28.50
N ILE A 583 5.82 -11.51 29.70
CA ILE A 583 6.04 -12.27 30.94
C ILE A 583 4.70 -12.72 31.50
N ILE A 584 4.60 -13.99 31.84
CA ILE A 584 3.50 -14.57 32.62
C ILE A 584 4.10 -15.09 33.93
N ASN A 585 3.54 -14.66 35.06
CA ASN A 585 3.91 -15.13 36.39
C ASN A 585 2.86 -16.13 36.91
N LEU A 586 3.32 -17.29 37.38
CA LEU A 586 2.52 -18.28 38.10
C LEU A 586 3.02 -18.30 39.55
N SER A 587 2.26 -17.74 40.46
CA SER A 587 2.59 -17.72 41.88
C SER A 587 2.56 -19.12 42.49
N ILE A 588 3.32 -19.35 43.59
CA ILE A 588 3.30 -20.61 44.35
C ILE A 588 1.87 -20.95 44.80
N ASN A 589 1.14 -19.95 45.30
CA ASN A 589 -0.25 -20.12 45.71
C ASN A 589 -1.14 -20.58 44.56
N GLU A 590 -0.98 -20.05 43.38
CA GLU A 590 -1.75 -20.48 42.20
C GLU A 590 -1.37 -21.91 41.77
N LEU A 591 -0.09 -22.27 41.85
CA LEU A 591 0.36 -23.64 41.62
C LEU A 591 -0.23 -24.61 42.65
N ASP A 592 -0.19 -24.25 43.95
CA ASP A 592 -0.75 -25.08 45.03
C ASP A 592 -2.27 -25.27 44.87
N GLN A 593 -2.99 -24.20 44.46
CA GLN A 593 -4.43 -24.30 44.14
C GLN A 593 -4.70 -25.26 42.97
N ARG A 594 -3.90 -25.19 41.91
CA ARG A 594 -4.06 -26.05 40.71
C ARG A 594 -3.72 -27.52 41.00
N PHE A 595 -2.85 -27.77 41.97
CA PHE A 595 -2.51 -29.11 42.44
C PHE A 595 -3.35 -29.57 43.64
N GLU A 596 -4.43 -28.82 44.00
CA GLU A 596 -5.32 -29.10 45.14
C GLU A 596 -4.56 -29.30 46.46
N ARG A 597 -3.39 -28.67 46.61
CA ARG A 597 -2.65 -28.64 47.86
C ARG A 597 -3.27 -27.57 48.76
N ASN A 598 -4.30 -27.98 49.52
CA ASN A 598 -4.87 -27.13 50.57
C ASN A 598 -3.89 -27.05 51.74
N THR A 599 -3.28 -25.88 51.91
CA THR A 599 -2.57 -25.55 53.16
C THR A 599 -3.52 -25.00 54.19
#